data_56e1cc9e2e864dc6003756e065ec2158
#
_entry.id   56e1cc9e2e864dc6003756e065ec2158
#
_cell.length_a   1.000
_cell.length_b   1.000
_cell.length_c   1.000
_cell.angle_alpha   90.00
_cell.angle_beta   90.00
_cell.angle_gamma   90.00
#
_symmetry.space_group_name_H-M   'P 1'
#
loop_
_entity.id
_entity.type
_entity.pdbx_description
1 polymer ?
#
loop_
_entity_poly.entity_id
_entity_poly.type
_entity_poly.pdbx_seq_one_letter_code
_entity_poly.pdbx_strand_id
1 'polypeptide(L)'
;MFDLSGKIALVVGGAGYLGSAICRAYAECHARLVIADWNEERLNALGKELERTGAQARAVCLNCTDSGRTAHLMQSIKAREGSLDILVNATYNRTNKSVEDLTEEEFNRANEVNITSMFTLARQATELMQSGSSIILFSSMYGTISPNPSDYQLPVVPNPIEYGAGKAAINQMTRYMASWLGPRAIRVNAIAPGSFPWNVKDNEAFMEKLRAKSVLHRVGIQHEIAGAAVFLASDEASFVTGHILAVDGGSTIW
;
A
#
# COMPACT_ATOMS: atom_id res chain seq x y z
N MET A 1 -0.14 -20.12 -12.55
CA MET A 1 0.21 -19.57 -11.22
C MET A 1 0.25 -18.06 -11.29
N PHE A 2 -0.30 -17.40 -10.27
CA PHE A 2 -0.33 -15.93 -10.17
C PHE A 2 -1.00 -15.20 -11.34
N ASP A 3 -1.95 -15.84 -12.00
CA ASP A 3 -2.76 -15.20 -13.05
C ASP A 3 -3.90 -14.38 -12.43
N LEU A 4 -4.03 -13.13 -12.88
CA LEU A 4 -5.09 -12.23 -12.47
C LEU A 4 -6.08 -11.94 -13.62
N SER A 5 -6.08 -12.77 -14.66
CA SER A 5 -7.00 -12.64 -15.80
C SER A 5 -8.45 -12.60 -15.34
N GLY A 6 -9.19 -11.63 -15.84
CA GLY A 6 -10.59 -11.40 -15.45
C GLY A 6 -10.79 -10.68 -14.12
N LYS A 7 -9.76 -10.50 -13.30
CA LYS A 7 -9.84 -9.74 -12.04
C LYS A 7 -9.77 -8.24 -12.29
N ILE A 8 -10.59 -7.50 -11.57
CA ILE A 8 -10.61 -6.04 -11.56
C ILE A 8 -9.91 -5.55 -10.30
N ALA A 9 -8.81 -4.82 -10.47
CA ALA A 9 -7.99 -4.34 -9.37
C ALA A 9 -8.01 -2.81 -9.26
N LEU A 10 -8.37 -2.30 -8.09
CA LEU A 10 -8.19 -0.89 -7.72
C LEU A 10 -6.90 -0.75 -6.91
N VAL A 11 -5.98 0.09 -7.41
CA VAL A 11 -4.74 0.43 -6.71
C VAL A 11 -4.76 1.91 -6.35
N VAL A 12 -4.96 2.23 -5.05
CA VAL A 12 -4.94 3.60 -4.53
C VAL A 12 -3.54 3.92 -4.01
N GLY A 13 -3.00 5.08 -4.39
CA GLY A 13 -1.57 5.38 -4.28
C GLY A 13 -0.76 4.72 -5.41
N GLY A 14 -1.43 4.38 -6.51
CA GLY A 14 -0.89 3.58 -7.60
C GLY A 14 0.19 4.27 -8.43
N ALA A 15 0.29 5.60 -8.41
CA ALA A 15 1.38 6.34 -9.05
C ALA A 15 2.57 6.61 -8.11
N GLY A 16 2.49 6.14 -6.86
CA GLY A 16 3.58 6.17 -5.88
C GLY A 16 4.72 5.20 -6.23
N TYR A 17 5.84 5.31 -5.49
CA TYR A 17 7.04 4.50 -5.73
C TYR A 17 6.76 2.99 -5.73
N LEU A 18 6.10 2.45 -4.69
CA LEU A 18 5.76 1.04 -4.60
C LEU A 18 4.47 0.70 -5.38
N GLY A 19 3.49 1.61 -5.36
CA GLY A 19 2.21 1.43 -6.06
C GLY A 19 2.36 1.24 -7.56
N SER A 20 3.28 1.99 -8.20
CA SER A 20 3.52 1.86 -9.64
C SER A 20 4.12 0.50 -10.04
N ALA A 21 4.97 -0.07 -9.18
CA ALA A 21 5.50 -1.42 -9.41
C ALA A 21 4.39 -2.49 -9.30
N ILE A 22 3.45 -2.31 -8.35
CA ILE A 22 2.28 -3.19 -8.23
C ILE A 22 1.39 -3.09 -9.47
N CYS A 23 1.12 -1.87 -9.95
CA CYS A 23 0.32 -1.68 -11.16
C CYS A 23 0.94 -2.38 -12.38
N ARG A 24 2.28 -2.27 -12.56
CA ARG A 24 2.99 -2.98 -13.65
C ARG A 24 2.86 -4.49 -13.51
N ALA A 25 3.13 -5.04 -12.33
CA ALA A 25 3.05 -6.47 -12.09
C ALA A 25 1.62 -7.01 -12.26
N TYR A 26 0.60 -6.28 -11.82
CA TYR A 26 -0.78 -6.67 -12.03
C TYR A 26 -1.17 -6.65 -13.52
N ALA A 27 -0.66 -5.67 -14.28
CA ALA A 27 -0.84 -5.64 -15.72
C ALA A 27 -0.17 -6.83 -16.42
N GLU A 28 1.06 -7.18 -16.02
CA GLU A 28 1.78 -8.37 -16.50
C GLU A 28 1.06 -9.67 -16.14
N CYS A 29 0.34 -9.70 -15.01
CA CYS A 29 -0.53 -10.81 -14.60
C CYS A 29 -1.96 -10.71 -15.18
N HIS A 30 -2.21 -9.86 -16.17
CA HIS A 30 -3.45 -9.70 -16.94
C HIS A 30 -4.65 -9.14 -16.16
N ALA A 31 -4.45 -8.46 -15.03
CA ALA A 31 -5.53 -7.77 -14.33
C ALA A 31 -6.02 -6.54 -15.13
N ARG A 32 -7.32 -6.24 -15.00
CA ARG A 32 -7.89 -4.94 -15.40
C ARG A 32 -7.68 -3.95 -14.26
N LEU A 33 -7.05 -2.81 -14.55
CA LEU A 33 -6.61 -1.86 -13.54
C LEU A 33 -7.46 -0.59 -13.49
N VAL A 34 -7.83 -0.20 -12.28
CA VAL A 34 -8.22 1.17 -11.92
C VAL A 34 -7.13 1.72 -11.01
N ILE A 35 -6.41 2.73 -11.49
CA ILE A 35 -5.28 3.32 -10.79
C ILE A 35 -5.71 4.66 -10.25
N ALA A 36 -5.66 4.84 -8.93
CA ALA A 36 -6.03 6.09 -8.28
C ALA A 36 -4.83 6.69 -7.55
N ASP A 37 -4.59 7.98 -7.77
CA ASP A 37 -3.55 8.75 -7.08
C ASP A 37 -3.92 10.23 -7.06
N TRP A 38 -3.41 10.99 -6.09
CA TRP A 38 -3.62 12.44 -6.03
C TRP A 38 -2.66 13.21 -6.95
N ASN A 39 -1.51 12.61 -7.33
CA ASN A 39 -0.54 13.22 -8.22
C ASN A 39 -0.89 12.93 -9.68
N GLU A 40 -1.55 13.87 -10.31
CA GLU A 40 -2.08 13.73 -11.65
C GLU A 40 -0.98 13.54 -12.72
N GLU A 41 0.17 14.19 -12.56
CA GLU A 41 1.29 14.08 -13.52
C GLU A 41 1.84 12.64 -13.54
N ARG A 42 2.18 12.10 -12.36
CA ARG A 42 2.68 10.72 -12.24
C ARG A 42 1.65 9.70 -12.66
N LEU A 43 0.39 9.94 -12.31
CA LEU A 43 -0.73 9.09 -12.67
C LEU A 43 -0.90 9.00 -14.19
N ASN A 44 -0.87 10.15 -14.88
CA ASN A 44 -0.96 10.21 -16.34
C ASN A 44 0.26 9.57 -17.03
N ALA A 45 1.45 9.73 -16.46
CA ALA A 45 2.66 9.09 -16.98
C ALA A 45 2.57 7.55 -16.90
N LEU A 46 2.13 7.02 -15.75
CA LEU A 46 1.94 5.58 -15.56
C LEU A 46 0.81 5.04 -16.46
N GLY A 47 -0.31 5.75 -16.60
CA GLY A 47 -1.40 5.36 -17.49
C GLY A 47 -0.93 5.19 -18.92
N LYS A 48 -0.21 6.19 -19.47
CA LYS A 48 0.38 6.11 -20.82
C LYS A 48 1.41 4.99 -20.99
N GLU A 49 2.19 4.71 -19.94
CA GLU A 49 3.15 3.61 -19.93
C GLU A 49 2.42 2.27 -20.08
N LEU A 50 1.39 2.04 -19.26
CA LEU A 50 0.63 0.80 -19.28
C LEU A 50 -0.19 0.61 -20.57
N GLU A 51 -0.75 1.68 -21.13
CA GLU A 51 -1.41 1.62 -22.43
C GLU A 51 -0.47 1.11 -23.55
N ARG A 52 0.80 1.53 -23.54
CA ARG A 52 1.80 1.07 -24.52
C ARG A 52 2.11 -0.42 -24.42
N THR A 53 1.92 -1.02 -23.26
CA THR A 53 2.08 -2.48 -23.07
C THR A 53 0.82 -3.26 -23.45
N GLY A 54 -0.27 -2.58 -23.83
CA GLY A 54 -1.56 -3.21 -24.12
C GLY A 54 -2.38 -3.54 -22.87
N ALA A 55 -1.96 -3.08 -21.68
CA ALA A 55 -2.68 -3.33 -20.46
C ALA A 55 -4.02 -2.56 -20.41
N GLN A 56 -5.04 -3.18 -19.85
CA GLN A 56 -6.33 -2.55 -19.60
C GLN A 56 -6.24 -1.73 -18.29
N ALA A 57 -5.90 -0.45 -18.39
CA ALA A 57 -5.71 0.41 -17.25
C ALA A 57 -6.48 1.73 -17.39
N ARG A 58 -7.12 2.16 -16.29
CA ARG A 58 -7.82 3.45 -16.19
C ARG A 58 -7.25 4.26 -15.04
N ALA A 59 -6.81 5.47 -15.33
CA ALA A 59 -6.28 6.42 -14.35
C ALA A 59 -7.38 7.32 -13.79
N VAL A 60 -7.39 7.57 -12.47
CA VAL A 60 -8.36 8.42 -11.76
C VAL A 60 -7.64 9.30 -10.74
N CYS A 61 -7.69 10.62 -10.91
CA CYS A 61 -7.17 11.55 -9.90
C CYS A 61 -8.06 11.53 -8.66
N LEU A 62 -7.50 11.14 -7.51
CA LEU A 62 -8.21 10.92 -6.26
C LEU A 62 -7.41 11.40 -5.05
N ASN A 63 -8.00 12.31 -4.27
CA ASN A 63 -7.61 12.48 -2.88
C ASN A 63 -8.36 11.45 -2.03
N CYS A 64 -7.66 10.50 -1.43
CA CYS A 64 -8.25 9.40 -0.65
C CYS A 64 -8.93 9.86 0.67
N THR A 65 -8.68 11.07 1.16
CA THR A 65 -9.35 11.61 2.36
C THR A 65 -10.72 12.18 2.05
N ASP A 66 -11.05 12.42 0.78
CA ASP A 66 -12.38 12.84 0.36
C ASP A 66 -13.30 11.61 0.22
N SER A 67 -14.09 11.35 1.26
CA SER A 67 -15.00 10.20 1.31
C SER A 67 -16.10 10.25 0.23
N GLY A 68 -16.50 11.44 -0.21
CA GLY A 68 -17.46 11.61 -1.29
C GLY A 68 -16.87 11.22 -2.65
N ARG A 69 -15.63 11.63 -2.93
CA ARG A 69 -14.91 11.22 -4.15
C ARG A 69 -14.58 9.74 -4.17
N THR A 70 -14.23 9.15 -3.02
CA THR A 70 -14.02 7.69 -2.94
C THR A 70 -15.31 6.92 -3.20
N ALA A 71 -16.45 7.35 -2.66
CA ALA A 71 -17.76 6.76 -2.94
C ALA A 71 -18.14 6.88 -4.44
N HIS A 72 -17.89 8.05 -5.05
CA HIS A 72 -18.10 8.26 -6.48
C HIS A 72 -17.21 7.35 -7.34
N LEU A 73 -15.96 7.12 -6.93
CA LEU A 73 -15.08 6.16 -7.60
C LEU A 73 -15.66 4.74 -7.55
N MET A 74 -16.17 4.29 -6.38
CA MET A 74 -16.83 2.98 -6.27
C MET A 74 -18.05 2.86 -7.18
N GLN A 75 -18.90 3.90 -7.26
CA GLN A 75 -20.03 3.93 -8.20
C GLN A 75 -19.55 3.86 -9.66
N SER A 76 -18.49 4.57 -10.01
CA SER A 76 -17.88 4.53 -11.34
C SER A 76 -17.35 3.13 -11.69
N ILE A 77 -16.70 2.44 -10.73
CA ILE A 77 -16.23 1.06 -10.90
C ILE A 77 -17.44 0.13 -11.11
N LYS A 78 -18.48 0.24 -10.29
CA LYS A 78 -19.71 -0.55 -10.48
C LYS A 78 -20.31 -0.38 -11.86
N ALA A 79 -20.40 0.85 -12.34
CA ALA A 79 -21.04 1.16 -13.62
C ALA A 79 -20.22 0.70 -14.84
N ARG A 80 -18.88 0.71 -14.75
CA ARG A 80 -17.99 0.43 -15.89
C ARG A 80 -17.45 -0.99 -15.90
N GLU A 81 -17.01 -1.44 -14.74
CA GLU A 81 -16.35 -2.73 -14.53
C GLU A 81 -17.30 -3.80 -13.97
N GLY A 82 -18.37 -3.41 -13.28
CA GLY A 82 -19.39 -4.29 -12.71
C GLY A 82 -19.10 -4.78 -11.30
N SER A 83 -17.83 -5.10 -10.98
CA SER A 83 -17.36 -5.62 -9.69
C SER A 83 -16.00 -5.06 -9.33
N LEU A 84 -15.50 -5.44 -8.14
CA LEU A 84 -14.13 -5.21 -7.72
C LEU A 84 -13.60 -6.50 -7.07
N ASP A 85 -12.50 -7.05 -7.59
CA ASP A 85 -11.91 -8.28 -7.07
C ASP A 85 -10.74 -8.01 -6.13
N ILE A 86 -9.97 -6.95 -6.40
CA ILE A 86 -8.76 -6.64 -5.67
C ILE A 86 -8.75 -5.15 -5.31
N LEU A 87 -8.56 -4.84 -4.02
CA LEU A 87 -8.23 -3.51 -3.54
C LEU A 87 -6.81 -3.51 -2.98
N VAL A 88 -5.95 -2.66 -3.51
CA VAL A 88 -4.67 -2.30 -2.88
C VAL A 88 -4.74 -0.85 -2.41
N ASN A 89 -4.48 -0.62 -1.12
CA ASN A 89 -4.33 0.75 -0.62
C ASN A 89 -2.89 0.98 -0.14
N ALA A 90 -2.10 1.63 -1.00
CA ALA A 90 -0.68 1.94 -0.81
C ALA A 90 -0.44 3.41 -0.45
N THR A 91 -1.46 4.12 0.02
CA THR A 91 -1.32 5.52 0.45
C THR A 91 -0.60 5.64 1.77
N TYR A 92 0.08 6.76 1.97
CA TYR A 92 0.65 7.14 3.26
C TYR A 92 0.86 8.65 3.35
N ASN A 93 0.93 9.14 4.56
CA ASN A 93 1.38 10.50 4.87
C ASN A 93 2.34 10.47 6.07
N ARG A 94 3.27 11.43 6.12
CA ARG A 94 4.17 11.65 7.25
C ARG A 94 4.57 13.11 7.31
N THR A 95 4.74 13.64 8.52
CA THR A 95 5.09 15.05 8.72
C THR A 95 6.59 15.33 8.62
N ASN A 96 7.44 14.32 8.84
CA ASN A 96 8.89 14.42 9.02
C ASN A 96 9.30 15.33 10.20
N LYS A 97 8.46 15.45 11.22
CA LYS A 97 8.70 16.23 12.43
C LYS A 97 9.18 15.36 13.59
N SER A 98 9.88 15.98 14.53
CA SER A 98 10.18 15.38 15.82
C SER A 98 8.92 15.27 16.69
N VAL A 99 8.98 14.51 17.78
CA VAL A 99 7.83 14.40 18.71
C VAL A 99 7.54 15.74 19.37
N GLU A 100 8.55 16.54 19.64
CA GLU A 100 8.45 17.83 20.29
C GLU A 100 7.80 18.90 19.39
N ASP A 101 8.05 18.82 18.07
CA ASP A 101 7.58 19.79 17.08
C ASP A 101 6.24 19.42 16.43
N LEU A 102 5.79 18.18 16.66
CA LEU A 102 4.56 17.67 16.05
C LEU A 102 3.33 18.18 16.79
N THR A 103 2.46 18.92 16.10
CA THR A 103 1.20 19.37 16.67
C THR A 103 0.13 18.28 16.60
N GLU A 104 -0.88 18.38 17.48
CA GLU A 104 -2.05 17.50 17.46
C GLU A 104 -2.79 17.52 16.12
N GLU A 105 -2.91 18.71 15.52
CA GLU A 105 -3.56 18.86 14.21
C GLU A 105 -2.79 18.13 13.10
N GLU A 106 -1.47 18.22 13.10
CA GLU A 106 -0.63 17.52 12.13
C GLU A 106 -0.65 16.00 12.32
N PHE A 107 -0.63 15.54 13.60
CA PHE A 107 -0.81 14.14 13.94
C PHE A 107 -2.14 13.60 13.37
N ASN A 108 -3.25 14.33 13.61
CA ASN A 108 -4.58 13.95 13.15
C ASN A 108 -4.66 13.96 11.62
N ARG A 109 -4.11 15.00 10.96
CA ARG A 109 -4.08 15.09 9.48
C ARG A 109 -3.29 13.95 8.83
N ALA A 110 -2.17 13.56 9.41
CA ALA A 110 -1.40 12.42 8.90
C ALA A 110 -2.19 11.12 9.04
N ASN A 111 -2.86 10.92 10.16
CA ASN A 111 -3.66 9.73 10.42
C ASN A 111 -5.02 9.70 9.70
N GLU A 112 -5.51 10.84 9.23
CA GLU A 112 -6.62 10.88 8.29
C GLU A 112 -6.29 10.11 7.00
N VAL A 113 -5.07 10.27 6.48
CA VAL A 113 -4.58 9.48 5.33
C VAL A 113 -4.23 8.05 5.76
N ASN A 114 -3.48 7.88 6.86
CA ASN A 114 -2.90 6.59 7.23
C ASN A 114 -3.93 5.60 7.79
N ILE A 115 -5.00 6.07 8.43
CA ILE A 115 -5.98 5.22 9.13
C ILE A 115 -7.38 5.41 8.53
N THR A 116 -7.92 6.63 8.61
CA THR A 116 -9.33 6.89 8.30
C THR A 116 -9.66 6.61 6.85
N SER A 117 -8.82 7.09 5.93
CA SER A 117 -9.04 6.86 4.49
C SER A 117 -8.91 5.37 4.13
N MET A 118 -7.98 4.64 4.75
CA MET A 118 -7.84 3.20 4.51
C MET A 118 -9.07 2.43 4.96
N PHE A 119 -9.61 2.76 6.14
CA PHE A 119 -10.86 2.18 6.63
C PHE A 119 -12.03 2.50 5.68
N THR A 120 -12.18 3.77 5.31
CA THR A 120 -13.30 4.23 4.46
C THR A 120 -13.28 3.55 3.10
N LEU A 121 -12.12 3.55 2.43
CA LEU A 121 -11.95 2.88 1.14
C LEU A 121 -12.21 1.38 1.20
N ALA A 122 -11.63 0.69 2.18
CA ALA A 122 -11.83 -0.74 2.35
C ALA A 122 -13.31 -1.07 2.60
N ARG A 123 -13.99 -0.31 3.47
CA ARG A 123 -15.41 -0.47 3.74
C ARG A 123 -16.27 -0.25 2.49
N GLN A 124 -16.04 0.83 1.73
CA GLN A 124 -16.78 1.12 0.50
C GLN A 124 -16.53 0.06 -0.58
N ALA A 125 -15.29 -0.42 -0.72
CA ALA A 125 -14.94 -1.46 -1.68
C ALA A 125 -15.71 -2.77 -1.43
N THR A 126 -16.02 -3.11 -0.17
CA THR A 126 -16.73 -4.34 0.16
C THR A 126 -18.14 -4.43 -0.43
N GLU A 127 -18.74 -3.31 -0.82
CA GLU A 127 -20.04 -3.27 -1.49
C GLU A 127 -20.01 -3.82 -2.93
N LEU A 128 -18.82 -3.80 -3.54
CA LEU A 128 -18.56 -4.27 -4.91
C LEU A 128 -17.85 -5.64 -4.93
N MET A 129 -17.35 -6.08 -3.78
CA MET A 129 -16.56 -7.30 -3.64
C MET A 129 -17.43 -8.52 -3.36
N GLN A 130 -17.04 -9.64 -3.95
CA GLN A 130 -17.69 -10.93 -3.80
C GLN A 130 -16.73 -11.97 -3.21
N SER A 131 -17.22 -13.20 -3.02
CA SER A 131 -16.40 -14.33 -2.59
C SER A 131 -15.16 -14.48 -3.47
N GLY A 132 -14.00 -14.68 -2.87
CA GLY A 132 -12.71 -14.78 -3.55
C GLY A 132 -11.97 -13.44 -3.71
N SER A 133 -12.61 -12.31 -3.39
CA SER A 133 -11.95 -10.99 -3.45
C SER A 133 -10.85 -10.83 -2.39
N SER A 134 -9.90 -9.91 -2.66
CA SER A 134 -8.75 -9.63 -1.80
C SER A 134 -8.57 -8.14 -1.52
N ILE A 135 -8.40 -7.79 -0.25
CA ILE A 135 -8.00 -6.45 0.20
C ILE A 135 -6.57 -6.52 0.72
N ILE A 136 -5.72 -5.64 0.21
CA ILE A 136 -4.30 -5.55 0.57
C ILE A 136 -4.02 -4.13 1.07
N LEU A 137 -3.75 -4.01 2.38
CA LEU A 137 -3.41 -2.75 3.02
C LEU A 137 -1.89 -2.60 3.14
N PHE A 138 -1.40 -1.36 3.14
CA PHE A 138 0.02 -1.09 3.32
C PHE A 138 0.34 -0.66 4.75
N SER A 139 0.91 -1.57 5.51
CA SER A 139 1.55 -1.31 6.79
C SER A 139 3.01 -0.83 6.58
N SER A 140 3.87 -1.16 7.50
CA SER A 140 5.31 -0.91 7.49
C SER A 140 5.97 -1.80 8.55
N MET A 141 7.29 -2.02 8.46
CA MET A 141 8.07 -2.54 9.59
C MET A 141 7.87 -1.68 10.85
N TYR A 142 7.66 -0.36 10.68
CA TYR A 142 7.39 0.57 11.80
C TYR A 142 5.97 0.48 12.37
N GLY A 143 5.13 -0.39 11.88
CA GLY A 143 3.91 -0.84 12.57
C GLY A 143 4.16 -1.94 13.59
N THR A 144 5.40 -2.48 13.66
CA THR A 144 5.80 -3.57 14.57
C THR A 144 6.98 -3.18 15.46
N ILE A 145 7.96 -2.45 14.92
CA ILE A 145 9.13 -1.94 15.63
C ILE A 145 9.20 -0.41 15.53
N SER A 146 9.96 0.24 16.40
CA SER A 146 10.26 1.67 16.31
C SER A 146 11.52 1.93 15.49
N PRO A 147 11.61 3.08 14.80
CA PRO A 147 12.90 3.55 14.30
C PRO A 147 13.85 3.80 15.50
N ASN A 148 15.11 3.43 15.35
CA ASN A 148 16.14 3.80 16.33
C ASN A 148 16.71 5.18 15.94
N PRO A 149 16.54 6.24 16.76
CA PRO A 149 17.02 7.58 16.43
C PRO A 149 18.54 7.65 16.17
N SER A 150 19.34 6.80 16.78
CA SER A 150 20.81 6.79 16.60
C SER A 150 21.25 6.41 15.18
N ASP A 151 20.36 5.80 14.39
CA ASP A 151 20.66 5.41 13.01
C ASP A 151 20.57 6.59 12.03
N TYR A 152 19.97 7.69 12.47
CA TYR A 152 19.67 8.84 11.62
C TYR A 152 20.63 9.99 11.93
N GLN A 153 21.05 10.66 10.88
CA GLN A 153 21.86 11.88 10.95
C GLN A 153 21.30 12.90 9.96
N LEU A 154 21.25 14.16 10.34
CA LEU A 154 20.78 15.23 9.45
C LEU A 154 21.49 15.17 8.09
N PRO A 155 20.79 15.40 6.98
CA PRO A 155 19.40 15.85 6.89
C PRO A 155 18.34 14.73 6.95
N VAL A 156 18.72 13.48 7.19
CA VAL A 156 17.77 12.35 7.27
C VAL A 156 17.24 12.24 8.70
N VAL A 157 15.93 12.32 8.83
CA VAL A 157 15.23 12.19 10.12
C VAL A 157 14.52 10.85 10.23
N PRO A 158 14.31 10.30 11.44
CA PRO A 158 13.51 9.10 11.67
C PRO A 158 12.10 9.26 11.10
N ASN A 159 11.46 8.14 10.75
CA ASN A 159 10.03 8.19 10.50
C ASN A 159 9.31 8.63 11.78
N PRO A 160 8.38 9.61 11.68
CA PRO A 160 7.76 10.24 12.84
C PRO A 160 6.76 9.32 13.53
N ILE A 161 6.39 9.67 14.78
CA ILE A 161 5.54 8.85 15.65
C ILE A 161 4.17 8.58 15.06
N GLU A 162 3.54 9.57 14.41
CA GLU A 162 2.22 9.42 13.79
C GLU A 162 2.22 8.41 12.65
N TYR A 163 3.34 8.28 11.95
CA TYR A 163 3.49 7.26 10.91
C TYR A 163 3.52 5.85 11.52
N GLY A 164 4.35 5.61 12.52
CA GLY A 164 4.45 4.32 13.20
C GLY A 164 3.12 3.91 13.85
N ALA A 165 2.48 4.86 14.56
CA ALA A 165 1.17 4.66 15.18
C ALA A 165 0.10 4.31 14.13
N GLY A 166 0.05 5.03 13.01
CA GLY A 166 -0.87 4.74 11.90
C GLY A 166 -0.63 3.35 11.30
N LYS A 167 0.63 2.94 11.13
CA LYS A 167 0.97 1.62 10.56
C LYS A 167 0.67 0.47 11.54
N ALA A 168 0.81 0.70 12.85
CA ALA A 168 0.36 -0.25 13.87
C ALA A 168 -1.17 -0.40 13.88
N ALA A 169 -1.92 0.70 13.71
CA ALA A 169 -3.37 0.66 13.55
C ALA A 169 -3.80 -0.16 12.33
N ILE A 170 -3.09 -0.05 11.19
CA ILE A 170 -3.35 -0.87 10.00
C ILE A 170 -3.16 -2.37 10.29
N ASN A 171 -2.16 -2.76 11.09
CA ASN A 171 -1.97 -4.15 11.46
C ASN A 171 -3.20 -4.72 12.19
N GLN A 172 -3.77 -3.97 13.13
CA GLN A 172 -4.98 -4.41 13.85
C GLN A 172 -6.23 -4.32 12.98
N MET A 173 -6.36 -3.29 12.16
CA MET A 173 -7.46 -3.14 11.20
C MET A 173 -7.50 -4.34 10.22
N THR A 174 -6.35 -4.78 9.74
CA THR A 174 -6.21 -5.95 8.86
C THR A 174 -6.82 -7.21 9.51
N ARG A 175 -6.47 -7.49 10.77
CA ARG A 175 -7.00 -8.65 11.50
C ARG A 175 -8.50 -8.55 11.74
N TYR A 176 -8.96 -7.37 12.16
CA TYR A 176 -10.38 -7.14 12.42
C TYR A 176 -11.22 -7.30 11.14
N MET A 177 -10.78 -6.68 10.06
CA MET A 177 -11.49 -6.76 8.78
C MET A 177 -11.45 -8.17 8.20
N ALA A 178 -10.36 -8.91 8.35
CA ALA A 178 -10.29 -10.32 7.95
C ALA A 178 -11.32 -11.19 8.68
N SER A 179 -11.47 -10.99 10.00
CA SER A 179 -12.49 -11.67 10.80
C SER A 179 -13.92 -11.28 10.37
N TRP A 180 -14.15 -9.99 10.14
CA TRP A 180 -15.46 -9.47 9.74
C TRP A 180 -15.88 -9.94 8.34
N LEU A 181 -14.95 -10.01 7.39
CA LEU A 181 -15.21 -10.36 5.99
C LEU A 181 -15.04 -11.85 5.67
N GLY A 182 -14.46 -12.63 6.59
CA GLY A 182 -14.27 -14.07 6.45
C GLY A 182 -15.53 -14.85 6.07
N PRO A 183 -16.71 -14.60 6.71
CA PRO A 183 -17.96 -15.24 6.32
C PRO A 183 -18.41 -14.95 4.87
N ARG A 184 -17.89 -13.88 4.25
CA ARG A 184 -18.12 -13.54 2.84
C ARG A 184 -17.03 -14.10 1.92
N ALA A 185 -16.07 -14.85 2.47
CA ALA A 185 -14.88 -15.35 1.76
C ALA A 185 -14.08 -14.21 1.06
N ILE A 186 -14.03 -13.03 1.66
CA ILE A 186 -13.17 -11.91 1.25
C ILE A 186 -11.94 -11.90 2.15
N ARG A 187 -10.76 -11.98 1.56
CA ARG A 187 -9.49 -11.99 2.29
C ARG A 187 -9.01 -10.56 2.54
N VAL A 188 -8.44 -10.32 3.71
CA VAL A 188 -7.82 -9.04 4.05
C VAL A 188 -6.43 -9.29 4.62
N ASN A 189 -5.41 -8.75 3.98
CA ASN A 189 -4.03 -8.88 4.40
C ASN A 189 -3.34 -7.51 4.34
N ALA A 190 -2.17 -7.41 4.97
CA ALA A 190 -1.31 -6.25 4.81
C ALA A 190 0.07 -6.66 4.32
N ILE A 191 0.71 -5.78 3.56
CA ILE A 191 2.14 -5.83 3.29
C ILE A 191 2.82 -4.84 4.25
N ALA A 192 3.89 -5.28 4.91
CA ALA A 192 4.72 -4.45 5.77
C ALA A 192 6.13 -4.32 5.13
N PRO A 193 6.36 -3.29 4.30
CA PRO A 193 7.67 -3.06 3.70
C PRO A 193 8.72 -2.70 4.74
N GLY A 194 9.94 -3.17 4.54
CA GLY A 194 11.15 -2.71 5.20
C GLY A 194 11.74 -1.46 4.55
N SER A 195 13.05 -1.44 4.39
CA SER A 195 13.75 -0.32 3.76
C SER A 195 13.70 -0.39 2.23
N PHE A 196 12.88 0.48 1.62
CA PHE A 196 12.76 0.68 0.17
C PHE A 196 13.08 2.14 -0.19
N PRO A 197 14.35 2.58 -0.08
CA PRO A 197 14.72 3.98 -0.30
C PRO A 197 14.58 4.38 -1.77
N TRP A 198 14.03 5.58 -2.04
CA TRP A 198 13.88 6.10 -3.39
C TRP A 198 14.48 7.51 -3.58
N ASN A 199 14.59 8.28 -2.50
CA ASN A 199 15.04 9.68 -2.52
C ASN A 199 16.28 9.95 -1.64
N VAL A 200 16.94 8.92 -1.16
CA VAL A 200 18.14 9.01 -0.29
C VAL A 200 19.29 8.13 -0.79
N LYS A 201 19.22 7.66 -2.03
CA LYS A 201 20.21 6.73 -2.61
C LYS A 201 21.61 7.33 -2.70
N ASP A 202 21.72 8.65 -2.79
CA ASP A 202 23.01 9.36 -2.86
C ASP A 202 23.65 9.56 -1.48
N ASN A 203 22.97 9.22 -0.38
CA ASN A 203 23.52 9.25 0.97
C ASN A 203 24.05 7.86 1.35
N GLU A 204 25.29 7.55 0.94
CA GLU A 204 25.88 6.22 1.13
C GLU A 204 26.02 5.84 2.61
N ALA A 205 26.34 6.78 3.50
CA ALA A 205 26.44 6.52 4.93
C ALA A 205 25.09 6.07 5.53
N PHE A 206 23.98 6.67 5.08
CA PHE A 206 22.65 6.26 5.48
C PHE A 206 22.23 4.93 4.82
N MET A 207 22.59 4.75 3.55
CA MET A 207 22.33 3.49 2.84
C MET A 207 23.02 2.30 3.51
N GLU A 208 24.24 2.47 4.00
CA GLU A 208 24.96 1.43 4.74
C GLU A 208 24.25 1.07 6.05
N LYS A 209 23.75 2.05 6.79
CA LYS A 209 22.93 1.80 7.99
C LYS A 209 21.64 1.02 7.66
N LEU A 210 20.99 1.33 6.54
CA LEU A 210 19.79 0.59 6.11
C LEU A 210 20.12 -0.87 5.73
N ARG A 211 21.26 -1.11 5.06
CA ARG A 211 21.74 -2.46 4.74
C ARG A 211 22.05 -3.26 6.01
N ALA A 212 22.73 -2.64 6.97
CA ALA A 212 23.10 -3.27 8.23
C ALA A 212 21.89 -3.70 9.08
N LYS A 213 20.75 -3.05 8.91
CA LYS A 213 19.49 -3.43 9.59
C LYS A 213 18.80 -4.65 8.98
N SER A 214 19.11 -5.01 7.76
CA SER A 214 18.52 -6.15 7.09
C SER A 214 19.41 -7.39 7.24
N VAL A 215 18.82 -8.52 7.61
CA VAL A 215 19.52 -9.83 7.64
C VAL A 215 20.09 -10.17 6.27
N LEU A 216 19.45 -9.71 5.19
CA LEU A 216 19.95 -9.91 3.82
C LEU A 216 21.04 -8.90 3.42
N HIS A 217 21.46 -7.99 4.30
CA HIS A 217 22.49 -6.98 4.10
C HIS A 217 22.32 -6.12 2.83
N ARG A 218 21.06 -5.84 2.46
CA ARG A 218 20.68 -4.98 1.35
C ARG A 218 19.35 -4.28 1.60
N VAL A 219 19.06 -3.27 0.83
CA VAL A 219 17.72 -2.67 0.77
C VAL A 219 16.83 -3.38 -0.25
N GLY A 220 15.53 -3.23 -0.11
CA GLY A 220 14.56 -3.77 -1.05
C GLY A 220 14.49 -2.97 -2.35
N ILE A 221 14.05 -3.63 -3.41
CA ILE A 221 13.72 -3.03 -4.71
C ILE A 221 12.23 -3.19 -5.00
N GLN A 222 11.67 -2.27 -5.77
CA GLN A 222 10.21 -2.14 -5.97
C GLN A 222 9.52 -3.44 -6.35
N HIS A 223 10.13 -4.25 -7.23
CA HIS A 223 9.50 -5.45 -7.73
C HIS A 223 9.32 -6.53 -6.66
N GLU A 224 10.08 -6.50 -5.55
CA GLU A 224 9.93 -7.44 -4.45
C GLU A 224 8.62 -7.21 -3.68
N ILE A 225 8.16 -5.95 -3.62
CA ILE A 225 6.82 -5.61 -3.10
C ILE A 225 5.74 -6.06 -4.08
N ALA A 226 5.98 -5.88 -5.38
CA ALA A 226 5.01 -6.25 -6.41
C ALA A 226 4.74 -7.76 -6.39
N GLY A 227 5.77 -8.60 -6.24
CA GLY A 227 5.61 -10.05 -6.11
C GLY A 227 4.74 -10.46 -4.90
N ALA A 228 4.95 -9.82 -3.75
CA ALA A 228 4.12 -10.04 -2.56
C ALA A 228 2.66 -9.61 -2.80
N ALA A 229 2.44 -8.49 -3.49
CA ALA A 229 1.10 -8.00 -3.83
C ALA A 229 0.39 -8.94 -4.82
N VAL A 230 1.09 -9.46 -5.83
CA VAL A 230 0.54 -10.46 -6.77
C VAL A 230 0.16 -11.74 -6.03
N PHE A 231 1.01 -12.26 -5.15
CA PHE A 231 0.69 -13.42 -4.32
C PHE A 231 -0.59 -13.20 -3.51
N LEU A 232 -0.68 -12.11 -2.74
CA LEU A 232 -1.85 -11.83 -1.90
C LEU A 232 -3.13 -11.57 -2.71
N ALA A 233 -3.02 -11.09 -3.95
CA ALA A 233 -4.14 -10.86 -4.83
C ALA A 233 -4.67 -12.13 -5.49
N SER A 234 -3.80 -13.11 -5.72
CA SER A 234 -4.06 -14.32 -6.49
C SER A 234 -4.76 -15.42 -5.68
N ASP A 235 -5.23 -16.43 -6.37
CA ASP A 235 -5.88 -17.61 -5.78
C ASP A 235 -4.89 -18.49 -5.00
N GLU A 236 -3.58 -18.36 -5.24
CA GLU A 236 -2.52 -19.01 -4.48
C GLU A 236 -2.50 -18.58 -3.01
N ALA A 237 -3.07 -17.40 -2.69
CA ALA A 237 -3.26 -16.94 -1.32
C ALA A 237 -4.68 -17.21 -0.76
N SER A 238 -5.44 -18.15 -1.35
CA SER A 238 -6.84 -18.41 -0.97
C SER A 238 -7.05 -18.80 0.50
N PHE A 239 -6.01 -19.31 1.16
CA PHE A 239 -6.04 -19.65 2.60
C PHE A 239 -5.23 -18.69 3.48
N VAL A 240 -4.92 -17.49 2.95
CA VAL A 240 -4.17 -16.44 3.65
C VAL A 240 -5.07 -15.23 3.90
N THR A 241 -5.43 -14.99 5.16
CA THR A 241 -6.20 -13.81 5.60
C THR A 241 -5.80 -13.37 7.00
N GLY A 242 -5.89 -12.07 7.29
CA GLY A 242 -5.48 -11.48 8.57
C GLY A 242 -3.96 -11.40 8.76
N HIS A 243 -3.18 -11.73 7.73
CA HIS A 243 -1.73 -11.77 7.80
C HIS A 243 -1.10 -10.40 7.51
N ILE A 244 -0.01 -10.12 8.24
CA ILE A 244 0.86 -8.96 7.99
C ILE A 244 2.14 -9.53 7.38
N LEU A 245 2.22 -9.49 6.06
CA LEU A 245 3.36 -10.04 5.32
C LEU A 245 4.52 -9.06 5.35
N ALA A 246 5.53 -9.37 6.16
CA ALA A 246 6.76 -8.59 6.17
C ALA A 246 7.55 -8.86 4.88
N VAL A 247 7.90 -7.78 4.18
CA VAL A 247 8.80 -7.79 3.02
C VAL A 247 9.93 -6.81 3.35
N ASP A 248 10.83 -7.21 4.23
CA ASP A 248 11.74 -6.31 4.95
C ASP A 248 13.19 -6.81 5.01
N GLY A 249 13.49 -7.91 4.33
CA GLY A 249 14.81 -8.53 4.35
C GLY A 249 15.24 -9.03 5.72
N GLY A 250 14.27 -9.32 6.60
CA GLY A 250 14.51 -9.77 7.97
C GLY A 250 14.77 -8.64 8.97
N SER A 251 14.47 -7.38 8.63
CA SER A 251 14.75 -6.23 9.52
C SER A 251 13.95 -6.25 10.83
N THR A 252 12.90 -7.04 10.94
CA THR A 252 12.02 -7.08 12.13
C THR A 252 12.15 -8.35 12.96
N ILE A 253 13.10 -9.25 12.68
CA ILE A 253 13.22 -10.54 13.39
C ILE A 253 14.34 -10.58 14.42
N TRP A 254 15.10 -9.51 14.62
CA TRP A 254 16.23 -9.39 15.56
C TRP A 254 16.28 -8.03 16.27
#